data_cdd599d8203de9a5a78195cf64e12450
#
_entry.id   cdd599d8203de9a5a78195cf64e12450
#
_cell.length_a   1.000
_cell.length_b   1.000
_cell.length_c   1.000
_cell.angle_alpha   90.00
_cell.angle_beta   90.00
_cell.angle_gamma   90.00
#
_symmetry.space_group_name_H-M   'P 1'
#
loop_
_entity.id
_entity.type
_entity.pdbx_description
1 polymer ?
#
loop_
_entity_poly.entity_id
_entity_poly.type
_entity_poly.pdbx_seq_one_letter_code
_entity_poly.pdbx_strand_id
1 'polypeptide(L)'
;MRPLADMVRPSKLEEVAGQKHLVGKGSVLYNLVNHKKIFSMILYGPPGTGKTTLAYVLINELNLECEFLNAVINSKKDFDMVILKAKEKGGLVLIMDEIHRLNKDKQDLLLPYLENGLITLIGLTTSNPYHAINPAIRSRCQLFELKPLSTEDIVLALKRALPALDNIKISDEALDYIAFLSGGDMRYGYNLLEVAYYASDDYNVDLDVLKRISNKPSLYIDKNDDGYYDVISALQKSIRGSDVNASLHYLARLIVAEDLDIIFRRLSVIAYEDIGLANPAIGPRLEAAIKAAERTGLPEARIPLGEIVIDMALSPKSNSSECAIDAAINDVKMGNIGKVPKHITTNSKDYKYPHNYKGSFVKQQYLPDELKGRHYYNPKMTSKYEANLKMRYDKINKAMEWFRSFIRLIEIIQVRDFYLFYLF
;
A
#
# COMPACT_ATOMS: atom_id res chain seq x y z
N MET A 1 31.88 -11.30 14.61
CA MET A 1 30.86 -11.50 15.65
C MET A 1 29.53 -11.75 14.98
N ARG A 2 28.72 -12.69 15.41
CA ARG A 2 27.40 -12.95 14.82
C ARG A 2 26.41 -11.98 15.44
N PRO A 3 25.61 -11.21 14.65
CA PRO A 3 24.64 -10.26 15.20
C PRO A 3 23.60 -10.91 16.10
N LEU A 4 23.14 -10.23 17.13
CA LEU A 4 22.13 -10.74 18.08
C LEU A 4 20.88 -11.21 17.35
N ALA A 5 20.38 -10.48 16.37
CA ALA A 5 19.22 -10.84 15.57
C ALA A 5 19.33 -12.21 14.89
N ASP A 6 20.55 -12.64 14.53
CA ASP A 6 20.79 -13.97 13.94
C ASP A 6 20.96 -15.07 15.01
N MET A 7 21.46 -14.72 16.19
CA MET A 7 21.63 -15.65 17.29
C MET A 7 20.31 -16.09 17.89
N VAL A 8 19.34 -15.15 17.97
CA VAL A 8 18.04 -15.35 18.61
C VAL A 8 16.91 -15.59 17.63
N ARG A 9 17.25 -15.93 16.37
CA ARG A 9 16.24 -16.16 15.33
C ARG A 9 15.34 -17.33 15.71
N PRO A 10 13.99 -17.13 15.72
CA PRO A 10 13.03 -18.19 15.96
C PRO A 10 13.25 -19.41 15.07
N SER A 11 13.05 -20.58 15.64
CA SER A 11 13.12 -21.88 14.95
C SER A 11 11.74 -22.53 14.79
N LYS A 12 10.76 -22.11 15.62
CA LYS A 12 9.39 -22.64 15.65
C LYS A 12 8.37 -21.52 15.49
N LEU A 13 7.16 -21.85 14.99
CA LEU A 13 6.08 -20.90 14.82
C LEU A 13 5.67 -20.19 16.13
N GLU A 14 5.71 -20.91 17.25
CA GLU A 14 5.36 -20.40 18.57
C GLU A 14 6.34 -19.31 19.08
N GLU A 15 7.54 -19.28 18.53
CA GLU A 15 8.59 -18.32 18.87
C GLU A 15 8.51 -17.03 18.04
N VAL A 16 7.74 -17.04 16.95
CA VAL A 16 7.58 -15.85 16.09
C VAL A 16 6.86 -14.75 16.85
N ALA A 17 7.49 -13.58 16.94
CA ALA A 17 6.92 -12.43 17.61
C ALA A 17 5.72 -11.88 16.83
N GLY A 18 4.63 -11.58 17.51
CA GLY A 18 3.42 -11.05 16.90
C GLY A 18 2.79 -11.97 15.87
N GLN A 19 2.24 -11.39 14.79
CA GLN A 19 1.67 -12.09 13.62
C GLN A 19 0.63 -13.18 13.96
N LYS A 20 -0.08 -13.06 15.08
CA LYS A 20 -1.03 -14.08 15.58
C LYS A 20 -2.09 -14.48 14.55
N HIS A 21 -2.46 -13.57 13.64
CA HIS A 21 -3.39 -13.82 12.54
C HIS A 21 -2.86 -14.81 11.49
N LEU A 22 -1.53 -14.98 11.40
CA LEU A 22 -0.86 -15.92 10.48
C LEU A 22 -0.37 -17.18 11.17
N VAL A 23 0.21 -17.08 12.38
CA VAL A 23 0.92 -18.16 13.07
C VAL A 23 0.22 -18.65 14.35
N GLY A 24 -0.85 -17.99 14.80
CA GLY A 24 -1.62 -18.42 15.99
C GLY A 24 -2.35 -19.74 15.75
N LYS A 25 -2.73 -20.44 16.83
CA LYS A 25 -3.49 -21.71 16.73
C LYS A 25 -4.74 -21.51 15.88
N GLY A 26 -4.93 -22.39 14.88
CA GLY A 26 -6.05 -22.33 13.94
C GLY A 26 -5.89 -21.36 12.78
N SER A 27 -4.78 -20.60 12.71
CA SER A 27 -4.47 -19.76 11.57
C SER A 27 -4.01 -20.55 10.36
N VAL A 28 -3.91 -19.86 9.19
CA VAL A 28 -3.61 -20.55 7.93
C VAL A 28 -2.22 -21.20 7.96
N LEU A 29 -1.16 -20.47 8.36
CA LEU A 29 0.19 -21.03 8.36
C LEU A 29 0.38 -22.10 9.45
N TYR A 30 -0.25 -21.93 10.61
CA TYR A 30 -0.28 -22.94 11.65
C TYR A 30 -0.89 -24.26 11.15
N ASN A 31 -2.02 -24.20 10.46
CA ASN A 31 -2.68 -25.38 9.91
C ASN A 31 -1.85 -26.03 8.78
N LEU A 32 -1.18 -25.24 7.95
CA LEU A 32 -0.29 -25.75 6.91
C LEU A 32 0.84 -26.60 7.49
N VAL A 33 1.49 -26.10 8.54
CA VAL A 33 2.55 -26.85 9.23
C VAL A 33 2.01 -28.15 9.82
N ASN A 34 0.86 -28.13 10.49
CA ASN A 34 0.22 -29.32 11.05
C ASN A 34 -0.14 -30.36 9.98
N HIS A 35 -0.54 -29.93 8.80
CA HIS A 35 -0.85 -30.82 7.68
C HIS A 35 0.39 -31.20 6.84
N LYS A 36 1.58 -30.73 7.22
CA LYS A 36 2.83 -30.91 6.47
C LYS A 36 2.71 -30.54 5.00
N LYS A 37 2.06 -29.41 4.73
CA LYS A 37 1.84 -28.88 3.38
C LYS A 37 2.44 -27.50 3.26
N ILE A 38 2.96 -27.20 2.06
CA ILE A 38 3.41 -25.86 1.67
C ILE A 38 2.93 -25.60 0.24
N PHE A 39 2.68 -24.34 -0.07
CA PHE A 39 2.38 -23.87 -1.41
C PHE A 39 3.09 -22.53 -1.66
N SER A 40 3.16 -22.13 -2.91
CA SER A 40 3.77 -20.85 -3.26
C SER A 40 3.04 -19.69 -2.60
N MET A 41 3.80 -18.80 -1.96
CA MET A 41 3.27 -17.67 -1.22
C MET A 41 4.16 -16.42 -1.34
N ILE A 42 3.59 -15.26 -1.07
CA ILE A 42 4.28 -14.00 -0.97
C ILE A 42 4.01 -13.43 0.42
N LEU A 43 5.07 -13.25 1.20
CA LEU A 43 5.04 -12.58 2.49
C LEU A 43 5.39 -11.11 2.28
N TYR A 44 4.47 -10.21 2.59
CA TYR A 44 4.67 -8.78 2.37
C TYR A 44 4.36 -7.95 3.62
N GLY A 45 4.94 -6.78 3.73
CA GLY A 45 4.75 -5.88 4.88
C GLY A 45 6.01 -5.07 5.19
N PRO A 46 5.96 -4.16 6.17
CA PRO A 46 7.07 -3.28 6.54
C PRO A 46 8.37 -4.03 6.85
N PRO A 47 9.53 -3.36 6.80
CA PRO A 47 10.80 -3.95 7.23
C PRO A 47 10.73 -4.39 8.70
N GLY A 48 11.57 -5.34 9.09
CA GLY A 48 11.70 -5.81 10.47
C GLY A 48 10.50 -6.59 11.05
N THR A 49 9.42 -6.82 10.30
CA THR A 49 8.22 -7.53 10.75
C THR A 49 8.35 -9.06 10.82
N GLY A 50 9.52 -9.59 10.43
CA GLY A 50 9.82 -11.02 10.54
C GLY A 50 9.57 -11.87 9.28
N LYS A 51 9.42 -11.26 8.07
CA LYS A 51 9.18 -12.01 6.81
C LYS A 51 10.19 -13.12 6.56
N THR A 52 11.47 -12.78 6.59
CA THR A 52 12.56 -13.76 6.37
C THR A 52 12.60 -14.81 7.47
N THR A 53 12.40 -14.40 8.72
CA THR A 53 12.31 -15.30 9.87
C THR A 53 11.16 -16.30 9.70
N LEU A 54 9.98 -15.83 9.34
CA LEU A 54 8.80 -16.67 9.14
C LEU A 54 9.02 -17.66 8.00
N ALA A 55 9.66 -17.24 6.89
CA ALA A 55 10.01 -18.17 5.81
C ALA A 55 10.92 -19.30 6.31
N TYR A 56 11.98 -18.99 7.05
CA TYR A 56 12.87 -19.99 7.62
C TYR A 56 12.18 -20.90 8.65
N VAL A 57 11.32 -20.34 9.50
CA VAL A 57 10.55 -21.13 10.47
C VAL A 57 9.66 -22.15 9.77
N LEU A 58 8.96 -21.76 8.70
CA LEU A 58 8.13 -22.67 7.90
C LEU A 58 8.96 -23.80 7.29
N ILE A 59 10.14 -23.51 6.76
CA ILE A 59 11.05 -24.51 6.21
C ILE A 59 11.53 -25.50 7.28
N ASN A 60 11.94 -24.98 8.44
CA ASN A 60 12.41 -25.79 9.56
C ASN A 60 11.31 -26.70 10.10
N GLU A 61 10.13 -26.18 10.38
CA GLU A 61 8.99 -26.97 10.91
C GLU A 61 8.52 -28.05 9.94
N LEU A 62 8.62 -27.80 8.64
CA LEU A 62 8.25 -28.77 7.59
C LEU A 62 9.39 -29.67 7.18
N ASN A 63 10.60 -29.45 7.72
CA ASN A 63 11.83 -30.19 7.36
C ASN A 63 12.05 -30.22 5.83
N LEU A 64 11.96 -29.07 5.18
CA LEU A 64 12.09 -28.95 3.74
C LEU A 64 13.46 -28.41 3.34
N GLU A 65 13.97 -28.85 2.20
CA GLU A 65 15.14 -28.25 1.59
C GLU A 65 14.75 -26.97 0.84
N CYS A 66 15.57 -25.93 1.00
CA CYS A 66 15.36 -24.66 0.33
C CYS A 66 16.65 -24.07 -0.23
N GLU A 67 16.50 -23.26 -1.25
CA GLU A 67 17.52 -22.33 -1.73
C GLU A 67 17.07 -20.91 -1.44
N PHE A 68 18.02 -20.05 -1.14
CA PHE A 68 17.77 -18.63 -0.87
C PHE A 68 18.41 -17.76 -1.95
N LEU A 69 17.61 -16.96 -2.62
CA LEU A 69 18.08 -15.95 -3.55
C LEU A 69 17.57 -14.55 -3.14
N ASN A 70 18.40 -13.57 -3.42
CA ASN A 70 18.01 -12.16 -3.28
C ASN A 70 17.96 -11.51 -4.67
N ALA A 71 16.84 -10.90 -5.00
CA ALA A 71 16.60 -10.33 -6.32
C ALA A 71 17.58 -9.24 -6.75
N VAL A 72 18.24 -8.58 -5.79
CA VAL A 72 19.21 -7.50 -6.04
C VAL A 72 20.61 -8.04 -6.33
N ILE A 73 21.02 -9.10 -5.62
CA ILE A 73 22.42 -9.58 -5.63
C ILE A 73 22.60 -10.70 -6.64
N ASN A 74 21.63 -11.61 -6.75
CA ASN A 74 21.80 -12.84 -7.53
C ASN A 74 21.62 -12.64 -9.04
N SER A 75 22.51 -13.28 -9.78
CA SER A 75 22.56 -13.25 -11.23
C SER A 75 21.61 -14.28 -11.88
N LYS A 76 21.46 -14.23 -13.21
CA LYS A 76 20.72 -15.25 -13.96
C LYS A 76 21.31 -16.66 -13.75
N LYS A 77 22.64 -16.77 -13.63
CA LYS A 77 23.31 -18.07 -13.40
C LYS A 77 22.89 -18.72 -12.10
N ASP A 78 22.66 -17.92 -11.04
CA ASP A 78 22.21 -18.43 -9.75
C ASP A 78 20.80 -19.02 -9.87
N PHE A 79 19.92 -18.38 -10.64
CA PHE A 79 18.59 -18.91 -10.95
C PHE A 79 18.68 -20.23 -11.72
N ASP A 80 19.53 -20.32 -12.74
CA ASP A 80 19.71 -21.53 -13.55
C ASP A 80 20.22 -22.66 -12.67
N MET A 81 21.13 -22.41 -11.73
CA MET A 81 21.60 -23.40 -10.76
C MET A 81 20.50 -23.91 -9.83
N VAL A 82 19.63 -23.03 -9.32
CA VAL A 82 18.49 -23.40 -8.49
C VAL A 82 17.52 -24.31 -9.30
N ILE A 83 17.25 -23.95 -10.54
CA ILE A 83 16.40 -24.75 -11.44
C ILE A 83 17.01 -26.14 -11.69
N LEU A 84 18.32 -26.24 -11.90
CA LEU A 84 19.01 -27.53 -12.05
C LEU A 84 18.87 -28.38 -10.79
N LYS A 85 19.15 -27.81 -9.62
CA LYS A 85 18.98 -28.50 -8.33
C LYS A 85 17.54 -28.98 -8.12
N ALA A 86 16.56 -28.14 -8.47
CA ALA A 86 15.15 -28.49 -8.37
C ALA A 86 14.81 -29.69 -9.25
N LYS A 87 15.36 -29.75 -10.50
CA LYS A 87 15.17 -30.89 -11.41
C LYS A 87 15.82 -32.18 -10.88
N GLU A 88 17.02 -32.10 -10.32
CA GLU A 88 17.74 -33.25 -9.75
C GLU A 88 16.99 -33.85 -8.54
N LYS A 89 16.37 -32.99 -7.72
CA LYS A 89 15.67 -33.36 -6.49
C LYS A 89 14.18 -33.68 -6.67
N GLY A 90 13.63 -33.39 -7.85
CA GLY A 90 12.20 -33.57 -8.13
C GLY A 90 11.30 -32.53 -7.45
N GLY A 91 11.88 -31.45 -6.96
CA GLY A 91 11.18 -30.32 -6.33
C GLY A 91 12.03 -29.58 -5.31
N LEU A 92 11.82 -28.27 -5.15
CA LEU A 92 12.59 -27.43 -4.24
C LEU A 92 11.78 -26.22 -3.77
N VAL A 93 12.00 -25.79 -2.53
CA VAL A 93 11.48 -24.50 -2.06
C VAL A 93 12.50 -23.41 -2.36
N LEU A 94 12.05 -22.35 -3.03
CA LEU A 94 12.86 -21.16 -3.32
C LEU A 94 12.35 -20.00 -2.45
N ILE A 95 13.20 -19.53 -1.53
CA ILE A 95 12.98 -18.27 -0.83
C ILE A 95 13.61 -17.16 -1.66
N MET A 96 12.78 -16.22 -2.11
CA MET A 96 13.19 -15.08 -2.93
C MET A 96 13.01 -13.77 -2.17
N ASP A 97 14.12 -13.20 -1.68
CA ASP A 97 14.09 -11.92 -1.00
C ASP A 97 14.05 -10.76 -2.00
N GLU A 98 13.36 -9.67 -1.61
CA GLU A 98 13.15 -8.47 -2.42
C GLU A 98 12.56 -8.79 -3.82
N ILE A 99 11.63 -9.75 -3.90
CA ILE A 99 11.08 -10.27 -5.16
C ILE A 99 10.56 -9.16 -6.09
N HIS A 100 10.12 -8.03 -5.54
CA HIS A 100 9.67 -6.87 -6.32
C HIS A 100 10.79 -6.18 -7.12
N ARG A 101 12.06 -6.46 -6.80
CA ARG A 101 13.23 -5.96 -7.54
C ARG A 101 13.56 -6.80 -8.78
N LEU A 102 12.94 -7.98 -8.95
CA LEU A 102 13.08 -8.74 -10.19
C LEU A 102 12.43 -7.98 -11.34
N ASN A 103 13.16 -7.81 -12.43
CA ASN A 103 12.56 -7.33 -13.67
C ASN A 103 11.54 -8.35 -14.21
N LYS A 104 10.66 -7.89 -15.09
CA LYS A 104 9.55 -8.69 -15.61
C LYS A 104 10.03 -10.00 -16.26
N ASP A 105 11.11 -9.94 -17.04
CA ASP A 105 11.65 -11.10 -17.75
C ASP A 105 12.15 -12.18 -16.78
N LYS A 106 12.78 -11.80 -15.66
CA LYS A 106 13.21 -12.75 -14.62
C LYS A 106 12.02 -13.33 -13.85
N GLN A 107 10.96 -12.54 -13.65
CA GLN A 107 9.73 -13.05 -13.06
C GLN A 107 9.07 -14.07 -13.97
N ASP A 108 9.04 -13.83 -15.28
CA ASP A 108 8.44 -14.74 -16.28
C ASP A 108 9.23 -16.07 -16.39
N LEU A 109 10.54 -16.07 -16.14
CA LEU A 109 11.36 -17.30 -16.11
C LEU A 109 10.93 -18.28 -15.00
N LEU A 110 10.33 -17.81 -13.90
CA LEU A 110 9.86 -18.66 -12.80
C LEU A 110 8.52 -19.34 -13.10
N LEU A 111 7.70 -18.75 -13.98
CA LEU A 111 6.32 -19.20 -14.20
C LEU A 111 6.20 -20.71 -14.56
N PRO A 112 6.97 -21.26 -15.52
CA PRO A 112 6.85 -22.67 -15.88
C PRO A 112 7.15 -23.62 -14.72
N TYR A 113 8.06 -23.23 -13.82
CA TYR A 113 8.48 -24.05 -12.68
C TYR A 113 7.54 -23.94 -11.48
N LEU A 114 6.79 -22.83 -11.39
CA LEU A 114 5.69 -22.69 -10.43
C LEU A 114 4.45 -23.48 -10.88
N GLU A 115 4.19 -23.49 -12.20
CA GLU A 115 3.04 -24.20 -12.77
C GLU A 115 3.14 -25.71 -12.66
N ASN A 116 4.32 -26.25 -12.93
CA ASN A 116 4.56 -27.72 -12.84
C ASN A 116 4.91 -28.18 -11.43
N GLY A 117 4.97 -27.29 -10.44
CA GLY A 117 5.26 -27.61 -9.04
C GLY A 117 6.73 -27.96 -8.75
N LEU A 118 7.64 -27.76 -9.71
CA LEU A 118 9.07 -28.02 -9.52
C LEU A 118 9.69 -27.03 -8.52
N ILE A 119 9.20 -25.80 -8.50
CA ILE A 119 9.59 -24.79 -7.50
C ILE A 119 8.35 -24.37 -6.71
N THR A 120 8.46 -24.44 -5.40
CA THR A 120 7.54 -23.78 -4.46
C THR A 120 8.17 -22.47 -4.02
N LEU A 121 7.55 -21.35 -4.36
CA LEU A 121 8.09 -20.01 -4.11
C LEU A 121 7.63 -19.45 -2.77
N ILE A 122 8.55 -18.94 -1.96
CA ILE A 122 8.27 -18.04 -0.85
C ILE A 122 8.88 -16.69 -1.19
N GLY A 123 8.09 -15.80 -1.79
CA GLY A 123 8.52 -14.45 -2.12
C GLY A 123 8.43 -13.52 -0.92
N LEU A 124 9.47 -12.71 -0.68
CA LEU A 124 9.50 -11.71 0.39
C LEU A 124 9.56 -10.32 -0.24
N THR A 125 8.76 -9.39 0.27
CA THR A 125 8.76 -8.00 -0.22
C THR A 125 8.30 -7.01 0.84
N THR A 126 8.85 -5.80 0.79
CA THR A 126 8.35 -4.65 1.55
C THR A 126 7.30 -3.86 0.79
N SER A 127 7.20 -4.06 -0.53
CA SER A 127 6.26 -3.36 -1.41
C SER A 127 4.92 -4.07 -1.49
N ASN A 128 3.86 -3.31 -1.81
CA ASN A 128 2.54 -3.89 -2.06
C ASN A 128 2.59 -4.82 -3.30
N PRO A 129 2.30 -6.13 -3.14
CA PRO A 129 2.43 -7.10 -4.22
C PRO A 129 1.49 -6.86 -5.40
N TYR A 130 0.37 -6.16 -5.18
CA TYR A 130 -0.58 -5.84 -6.25
C TYR A 130 0.00 -4.90 -7.31
N HIS A 131 0.98 -4.08 -6.95
CA HIS A 131 1.64 -3.15 -7.86
C HIS A 131 3.03 -3.60 -8.30
N ALA A 132 3.73 -4.32 -7.44
CA ALA A 132 5.16 -4.60 -7.61
C ALA A 132 5.46 -5.99 -8.20
N ILE A 133 4.48 -6.91 -8.23
CA ILE A 133 4.69 -8.29 -8.68
C ILE A 133 3.80 -8.59 -9.87
N ASN A 134 4.38 -9.27 -10.87
CA ASN A 134 3.68 -9.72 -12.08
C ASN A 134 2.37 -10.45 -11.71
N PRO A 135 1.22 -10.06 -12.29
CA PRO A 135 -0.06 -10.73 -12.07
C PRO A 135 -0.02 -12.24 -12.27
N ALA A 136 0.80 -12.74 -13.20
CA ALA A 136 0.94 -14.18 -13.46
C ALA A 136 1.58 -14.93 -12.28
N ILE A 137 2.60 -14.38 -11.62
CA ILE A 137 3.16 -14.95 -10.37
C ILE A 137 2.14 -14.82 -9.24
N ARG A 138 1.55 -13.63 -9.09
CA ARG A 138 0.60 -13.36 -8.02
C ARG A 138 -0.62 -14.28 -8.04
N SER A 139 -1.13 -14.66 -9.22
CA SER A 139 -2.25 -15.59 -9.35
C SER A 139 -1.91 -17.03 -8.94
N ARG A 140 -0.63 -17.37 -8.83
CA ARG A 140 -0.11 -18.69 -8.43
C ARG A 140 0.40 -18.73 -6.99
N CYS A 141 0.37 -17.61 -6.29
CA CYS A 141 0.85 -17.46 -4.92
C CYS A 141 -0.27 -16.98 -4.00
N GLN A 142 -0.28 -17.47 -2.76
CA GLN A 142 -1.10 -16.87 -1.71
C GLN A 142 -0.39 -15.66 -1.12
N LEU A 143 -1.12 -14.59 -0.85
CA LEU A 143 -0.57 -13.36 -0.30
C LEU A 143 -0.82 -13.30 1.20
N PHE A 144 0.23 -13.11 1.99
CA PHE A 144 0.15 -12.99 3.44
C PHE A 144 0.79 -11.67 3.89
N GLU A 145 -0.01 -10.84 4.52
CA GLU A 145 0.44 -9.56 5.05
C GLU A 145 1.00 -9.73 6.48
N LEU A 146 2.24 -9.31 6.67
CA LEU A 146 2.82 -9.15 8.00
C LEU A 146 2.61 -7.71 8.47
N LYS A 147 2.02 -7.58 9.64
CA LYS A 147 1.75 -6.28 10.27
C LYS A 147 2.96 -5.80 11.07
N PRO A 148 3.11 -4.48 11.29
CA PRO A 148 4.07 -3.97 12.28
C PRO A 148 3.89 -4.68 13.62
N LEU A 149 4.99 -4.94 14.32
CA LEU A 149 4.94 -5.55 15.64
C LEU A 149 4.46 -4.52 16.66
N SER A 150 3.65 -4.97 17.62
CA SER A 150 3.27 -4.13 18.76
C SER A 150 4.45 -3.96 19.71
N THR A 151 4.40 -2.92 20.56
CA THR A 151 5.41 -2.72 21.60
C THR A 151 5.54 -3.94 22.50
N GLU A 152 4.43 -4.56 22.87
CA GLU A 152 4.38 -5.76 23.71
C GLU A 152 5.04 -6.95 23.02
N ASP A 153 4.80 -7.14 21.71
CA ASP A 153 5.41 -8.23 20.95
C ASP A 153 6.94 -8.06 20.89
N ILE A 154 7.42 -6.81 20.73
CA ILE A 154 8.85 -6.50 20.70
C ILE A 154 9.48 -6.70 22.07
N VAL A 155 8.87 -6.21 23.14
CA VAL A 155 9.37 -6.42 24.53
C VAL A 155 9.49 -7.91 24.82
N LEU A 156 8.48 -8.70 24.45
CA LEU A 156 8.51 -10.15 24.64
C LEU A 156 9.67 -10.79 23.89
N ALA A 157 9.92 -10.37 22.65
CA ALA A 157 11.02 -10.89 21.83
C ALA A 157 12.39 -10.43 22.38
N LEU A 158 12.53 -9.20 22.85
CA LEU A 158 13.74 -8.70 23.51
C LEU A 158 14.04 -9.51 24.78
N LYS A 159 13.02 -9.76 25.63
CA LYS A 159 13.19 -10.60 26.83
C LYS A 159 13.69 -11.99 26.51
N ARG A 160 13.23 -12.59 25.40
CA ARG A 160 13.72 -13.90 24.93
C ARG A 160 15.18 -13.84 24.43
N ALA A 161 15.65 -12.68 24.02
CA ALA A 161 17.02 -12.50 23.55
C ALA A 161 18.04 -12.29 24.70
N LEU A 162 17.61 -11.88 25.90
CA LEU A 162 18.50 -11.57 27.02
C LEU A 162 19.45 -12.74 27.38
N PRO A 163 19.02 -14.01 27.37
CA PRO A 163 19.94 -15.13 27.65
C PRO A 163 21.12 -15.28 26.68
N ALA A 164 21.07 -14.63 25.51
CA ALA A 164 22.18 -14.62 24.54
C ALA A 164 23.23 -13.54 24.84
N LEU A 165 22.97 -12.69 25.84
CA LEU A 165 23.86 -11.60 26.28
C LEU A 165 24.30 -11.87 27.73
N ASP A 166 25.58 -12.23 27.89
CA ASP A 166 26.13 -12.61 29.18
C ASP A 166 26.05 -11.48 30.21
N ASN A 167 25.50 -11.79 31.39
CA ASN A 167 25.43 -10.85 32.54
C ASN A 167 24.67 -9.53 32.27
N ILE A 168 23.84 -9.45 31.24
CA ILE A 168 23.06 -8.24 30.97
C ILE A 168 22.12 -7.91 32.13
N LYS A 169 22.12 -6.66 32.55
CA LYS A 169 21.16 -6.06 33.49
C LYS A 169 20.39 -5.00 32.73
N ILE A 170 19.09 -5.15 32.64
CA ILE A 170 18.22 -4.22 31.92
C ILE A 170 16.88 -4.08 32.64
N SER A 171 16.36 -2.88 32.80
CA SER A 171 15.06 -2.63 33.40
C SER A 171 13.93 -2.85 32.37
N ASP A 172 12.72 -3.15 32.88
CA ASP A 172 11.53 -3.23 32.01
C ASP A 172 11.27 -1.92 31.27
N GLU A 173 11.53 -0.77 31.92
CA GLU A 173 11.41 0.56 31.30
C GLU A 173 12.39 0.73 30.13
N ALA A 174 13.60 0.22 30.25
CA ALA A 174 14.59 0.27 29.18
C ALA A 174 14.18 -0.63 28.01
N LEU A 175 13.59 -1.81 28.26
CA LEU A 175 13.03 -2.69 27.23
C LEU A 175 11.84 -2.03 26.51
N ASP A 176 10.93 -1.42 27.26
CA ASP A 176 9.81 -0.66 26.72
C ASP A 176 10.30 0.49 25.83
N TYR A 177 11.39 1.18 26.25
CA TYR A 177 11.96 2.26 25.46
C TYR A 177 12.63 1.77 24.17
N ILE A 178 13.36 0.64 24.19
CA ILE A 178 13.88 0.01 22.98
C ILE A 178 12.74 -0.37 22.05
N ALA A 179 11.68 -1.00 22.57
CA ALA A 179 10.53 -1.41 21.77
C ALA A 179 9.83 -0.21 21.14
N PHE A 180 9.69 0.88 21.87
CA PHE A 180 9.15 2.14 21.36
C PHE A 180 10.01 2.70 20.23
N LEU A 181 11.34 2.82 20.43
CA LEU A 181 12.26 3.32 19.40
C LEU A 181 12.28 2.45 18.15
N SER A 182 11.94 1.17 18.28
CA SER A 182 11.92 0.22 17.17
C SER A 182 10.80 0.49 16.16
N GLY A 183 9.70 1.15 16.57
CA GLY A 183 8.61 1.51 15.66
C GLY A 183 7.98 0.32 14.91
N GLY A 184 7.99 -0.89 15.51
CA GLY A 184 7.49 -2.12 14.87
C GLY A 184 8.57 -2.93 14.12
N ASP A 185 9.83 -2.46 14.06
CA ASP A 185 10.97 -3.15 13.43
C ASP A 185 11.80 -3.90 14.48
N MET A 186 11.63 -5.24 14.52
CA MET A 186 12.35 -6.10 15.47
C MET A 186 13.87 -6.14 15.22
N ARG A 187 14.32 -5.99 13.97
CA ARG A 187 15.74 -5.99 13.63
C ARG A 187 16.43 -4.77 14.25
N TYR A 188 15.77 -3.61 14.16
CA TYR A 188 16.26 -2.39 14.81
C TYR A 188 16.24 -2.53 16.34
N GLY A 189 15.21 -3.16 16.92
CA GLY A 189 15.13 -3.44 18.35
C GLY A 189 16.29 -4.30 18.86
N TYR A 190 16.61 -5.40 18.18
CA TYR A 190 17.76 -6.23 18.54
C TYR A 190 19.09 -5.50 18.37
N ASN A 191 19.26 -4.73 17.28
CA ASN A 191 20.46 -3.95 17.06
C ASN A 191 20.66 -2.90 18.17
N LEU A 192 19.59 -2.20 18.57
CA LEU A 192 19.67 -1.22 19.64
C LEU A 192 20.00 -1.86 20.99
N LEU A 193 19.41 -3.04 21.30
CA LEU A 193 19.74 -3.80 22.50
C LEU A 193 21.22 -4.23 22.51
N GLU A 194 21.74 -4.73 21.40
CA GLU A 194 23.13 -5.17 21.25
C GLU A 194 24.10 -3.99 21.40
N VAL A 195 23.81 -2.86 20.77
CA VAL A 195 24.63 -1.64 20.92
C VAL A 195 24.60 -1.14 22.35
N ALA A 196 23.42 -1.12 23.00
CA ALA A 196 23.28 -0.66 24.38
C ALA A 196 24.05 -1.57 25.35
N TYR A 197 24.03 -2.87 25.13
CA TYR A 197 24.79 -3.85 25.93
C TYR A 197 26.30 -3.55 25.89
N TYR A 198 26.88 -3.34 24.70
CA TYR A 198 28.30 -3.04 24.58
C TYR A 198 28.68 -1.59 24.97
N ALA A 199 27.72 -0.66 24.95
CA ALA A 199 27.96 0.74 25.35
C ALA A 199 27.75 1.00 26.85
N SER A 200 27.25 0.03 27.60
CA SER A 200 26.97 0.18 29.02
C SER A 200 28.14 -0.25 29.89
N ASP A 201 28.32 0.43 31.03
CA ASP A 201 29.26 -0.01 32.05
C ASP A 201 28.67 -1.22 32.80
N ASP A 202 29.50 -2.23 33.06
CA ASP A 202 29.10 -3.46 33.78
C ASP A 202 27.85 -4.15 33.19
N TYR A 203 27.61 -3.99 31.87
CA TYR A 203 26.45 -4.52 31.15
C TYR A 203 25.10 -4.08 31.73
N ASN A 204 25.06 -2.94 32.41
CA ASN A 204 23.86 -2.33 32.96
C ASN A 204 23.24 -1.35 31.97
N VAL A 205 22.18 -1.79 31.27
CA VAL A 205 21.49 -1.00 30.27
C VAL A 205 20.33 -0.25 30.93
N ASP A 206 20.50 1.04 31.12
CA ASP A 206 19.49 1.95 31.64
C ASP A 206 19.02 2.95 30.54
N LEU A 207 18.06 3.79 30.90
CA LEU A 207 17.51 4.80 30.00
C LEU A 207 18.56 5.83 29.55
N ASP A 208 19.55 6.13 30.38
CA ASP A 208 20.58 7.14 30.06
C ASP A 208 21.58 6.60 29.04
N VAL A 209 21.91 5.31 29.11
CA VAL A 209 22.66 4.62 28.06
C VAL A 209 21.90 4.67 26.73
N LEU A 210 20.61 4.32 26.75
CA LEU A 210 19.77 4.31 25.56
C LEU A 210 19.62 5.70 24.93
N LYS A 211 19.44 6.74 25.74
CA LYS A 211 19.37 8.12 25.26
C LYS A 211 20.68 8.61 24.63
N ARG A 212 21.83 8.17 25.14
CA ARG A 212 23.16 8.51 24.58
C ARG A 212 23.41 7.86 23.22
N ILE A 213 22.96 6.63 23.03
CA ILE A 213 23.20 5.87 21.79
C ILE A 213 22.10 6.09 20.74
N SER A 214 20.89 6.45 21.14
CA SER A 214 19.81 6.77 20.21
C SER A 214 20.03 8.18 19.66
N ASN A 215 20.50 8.28 18.42
CA ASN A 215 20.60 9.55 17.69
C ASN A 215 19.24 10.18 17.36
N LYS A 216 18.14 9.52 17.68
CA LYS A 216 16.79 10.07 17.52
C LYS A 216 16.52 10.97 18.72
N PRO A 217 16.21 12.27 18.50
CA PRO A 217 15.65 13.09 19.58
C PRO A 217 14.51 12.27 20.19
N SER A 218 14.48 12.20 21.51
CA SER A 218 13.39 11.51 22.22
C SER A 218 12.07 12.23 21.89
N LEU A 219 11.46 11.86 20.79
CA LEU A 219 10.04 12.03 20.63
C LEU A 219 9.40 11.04 21.62
N TYR A 220 9.47 11.42 22.89
CA TYR A 220 8.60 10.88 23.93
C TYR A 220 7.18 11.22 23.48
N ILE A 221 6.62 10.38 22.64
CA ILE A 221 5.17 10.29 22.52
C ILE A 221 4.80 9.55 23.80
N ASP A 222 4.28 10.31 24.75
CA ASP A 222 3.82 9.86 26.04
C ASP A 222 2.98 8.59 25.89
N LYS A 223 3.03 7.65 26.84
CA LYS A 223 2.20 6.41 26.84
C LYS A 223 0.68 6.68 26.75
N ASN A 224 0.28 7.94 26.86
CA ASN A 224 -1.08 8.47 26.71
C ASN A 224 -1.26 9.32 25.44
N ASP A 225 -0.25 9.43 24.59
CA ASP A 225 -0.26 10.33 23.45
C ASP A 225 -0.45 9.61 22.10
N ASP A 226 -1.07 10.34 21.19
CA ASP A 226 -1.45 10.02 19.83
C ASP A 226 -0.51 9.03 19.15
N GLY A 227 -0.97 7.85 18.89
CA GLY A 227 -0.23 6.85 18.13
C GLY A 227 0.26 7.44 16.79
N TYR A 228 1.32 6.91 16.23
CA TYR A 228 1.91 7.36 14.96
C TYR A 228 0.86 7.55 13.84
N TYR A 229 -0.14 6.66 13.78
CA TYR A 229 -1.27 6.78 12.85
C TYR A 229 -2.17 7.98 13.15
N ASP A 230 -2.27 8.41 14.40
CA ASP A 230 -3.03 9.60 14.79
C ASP A 230 -2.33 10.87 14.31
N VAL A 231 -1.00 10.92 14.34
CA VAL A 231 -0.22 12.04 13.78
C VAL A 231 -0.43 12.16 12.26
N ILE A 232 -0.41 11.04 11.54
CA ILE A 232 -0.69 11.00 10.09
C ILE A 232 -2.12 11.46 9.81
N SER A 233 -3.08 10.98 10.60
CA SER A 233 -4.49 11.38 10.52
C SER A 233 -4.69 12.86 10.87
N ALA A 234 -3.97 13.37 11.87
CA ALA A 234 -4.01 14.77 12.28
C ALA A 234 -3.42 15.69 11.19
N LEU A 235 -2.32 15.29 10.53
CA LEU A 235 -1.80 16.02 9.37
C LEU A 235 -2.86 16.15 8.27
N GLN A 236 -3.51 15.06 7.90
CA GLN A 236 -4.57 15.09 6.88
C GLN A 236 -5.74 15.97 7.32
N LYS A 237 -6.23 15.80 8.54
CA LYS A 237 -7.37 16.55 9.08
C LYS A 237 -7.07 18.05 9.20
N SER A 238 -5.86 18.43 9.59
CA SER A 238 -5.45 19.84 9.70
C SER A 238 -5.35 20.51 8.33
N ILE A 239 -4.78 19.84 7.30
CA ILE A 239 -4.77 20.34 5.93
C ILE A 239 -6.20 20.45 5.38
N ARG A 240 -7.05 19.44 5.60
CA ARG A 240 -8.47 19.45 5.23
C ARG A 240 -9.22 20.58 5.91
N GLY A 241 -8.94 20.84 7.18
CA GLY A 241 -9.50 21.92 7.98
C GLY A 241 -8.89 23.29 7.72
N SER A 242 -7.88 23.40 6.83
CA SER A 242 -7.19 24.66 6.49
C SER A 242 -6.47 25.31 7.68
N ASP A 243 -6.06 24.52 8.69
CA ASP A 243 -5.21 24.97 9.77
C ASP A 243 -3.74 24.80 9.41
N VAL A 244 -3.10 25.88 8.95
CA VAL A 244 -1.69 25.88 8.53
C VAL A 244 -0.74 25.53 9.68
N ASN A 245 -1.00 26.08 10.87
CA ASN A 245 -0.11 25.90 12.01
C ASN A 245 -0.13 24.45 12.52
N ALA A 246 -1.32 23.86 12.64
CA ALA A 246 -1.47 22.45 12.98
C ALA A 246 -0.86 21.55 11.89
N SER A 247 -1.06 21.87 10.61
CA SER A 247 -0.47 21.12 9.49
C SER A 247 1.05 21.11 9.54
N LEU A 248 1.67 22.27 9.78
CA LEU A 248 3.13 22.37 9.94
C LEU A 248 3.64 21.66 11.18
N HIS A 249 2.90 21.70 12.30
CA HIS A 249 3.26 21.00 13.52
C HIS A 249 3.29 19.47 13.31
N TYR A 250 2.22 18.90 12.72
CA TYR A 250 2.17 17.45 12.46
C TYR A 250 3.14 17.02 11.36
N LEU A 251 3.37 17.86 10.34
CA LEU A 251 4.44 17.63 9.37
C LEU A 251 5.81 17.57 10.06
N ALA A 252 6.11 18.52 10.96
CA ALA A 252 7.37 18.55 11.70
C ALA A 252 7.58 17.29 12.54
N ARG A 253 6.51 16.79 13.20
CA ARG A 253 6.56 15.51 13.95
C ARG A 253 6.97 14.34 13.05
N LEU A 254 6.42 14.25 11.84
CA LEU A 254 6.76 13.19 10.88
C LEU A 254 8.16 13.36 10.28
N ILE A 255 8.62 14.60 10.03
CA ILE A 255 9.97 14.89 9.56
C ILE A 255 11.01 14.48 10.63
N VAL A 256 10.77 14.79 11.89
CA VAL A 256 11.66 14.39 13.00
C VAL A 256 11.67 12.86 13.19
N ALA A 257 10.58 12.16 12.83
CA ALA A 257 10.52 10.71 12.75
C ALA A 257 11.26 10.13 11.53
N GLU A 258 11.78 11.00 10.63
CA GLU A 258 12.54 10.65 9.41
C GLU A 258 11.78 9.74 8.41
N ASP A 259 10.44 9.71 8.49
CA ASP A 259 9.61 8.89 7.60
C ASP A 259 9.10 9.69 6.41
N LEU A 260 9.99 9.97 5.45
CA LEU A 260 9.66 10.72 4.24
C LEU A 260 8.65 9.96 3.35
N ASP A 261 8.74 8.64 3.27
CA ASP A 261 7.85 7.84 2.42
C ASP A 261 6.38 7.97 2.82
N ILE A 262 6.09 7.94 4.12
CA ILE A 262 4.72 8.11 4.61
C ILE A 262 4.24 9.54 4.39
N ILE A 263 5.11 10.54 4.56
CA ILE A 263 4.78 11.95 4.27
C ILE A 263 4.39 12.08 2.80
N PHE A 264 5.21 11.61 1.86
CA PHE A 264 4.96 11.70 0.42
C PHE A 264 3.65 11.01 0.03
N ARG A 265 3.46 9.77 0.50
CA ARG A 265 2.23 9.02 0.25
C ARG A 265 0.99 9.76 0.79
N ARG A 266 1.06 10.28 2.00
CA ARG A 266 -0.08 10.94 2.63
C ARG A 266 -0.43 12.27 1.95
N LEU A 267 0.57 13.10 1.65
CA LEU A 267 0.36 14.36 0.94
C LEU A 267 -0.23 14.10 -0.46
N SER A 268 0.21 13.04 -1.15
CA SER A 268 -0.37 12.65 -2.45
C SER A 268 -1.85 12.31 -2.33
N VAL A 269 -2.24 11.53 -1.31
CA VAL A 269 -3.66 11.24 -1.06
C VAL A 269 -4.45 12.53 -0.82
N ILE A 270 -3.99 13.40 0.09
CA ILE A 270 -4.67 14.65 0.44
C ILE A 270 -4.85 15.57 -0.78
N ALA A 271 -3.84 15.65 -1.65
CA ALA A 271 -3.87 16.51 -2.84
C ALA A 271 -5.01 16.14 -3.79
N TYR A 272 -5.30 14.84 -3.97
CA TYR A 272 -6.34 14.36 -4.87
C TYR A 272 -7.67 14.07 -4.19
N GLU A 273 -7.68 13.68 -2.91
CA GLU A 273 -8.88 13.41 -2.11
C GLU A 273 -9.54 14.71 -1.64
N ASP A 274 -8.79 15.58 -0.95
CA ASP A 274 -9.34 16.73 -0.24
C ASP A 274 -9.33 18.02 -1.06
N ILE A 275 -8.33 18.22 -1.92
CA ILE A 275 -8.18 19.44 -2.74
C ILE A 275 -8.74 19.18 -4.15
N GLY A 276 -8.27 18.16 -4.82
CA GLY A 276 -8.79 17.67 -6.09
C GLY A 276 -9.03 18.76 -7.12
N LEU A 277 -10.25 18.80 -7.66
CA LEU A 277 -10.65 19.75 -8.69
C LEU A 277 -10.80 21.21 -8.21
N ALA A 278 -10.74 21.46 -6.90
CA ALA A 278 -10.74 22.82 -6.39
C ALA A 278 -9.44 23.59 -6.72
N ASN A 279 -8.29 22.88 -6.74
CA ASN A 279 -7.01 23.42 -7.20
C ASN A 279 -6.23 22.37 -8.00
N PRO A 280 -6.46 22.22 -9.32
CA PRO A 280 -5.82 21.18 -10.13
C PRO A 280 -4.31 21.38 -10.28
N ALA A 281 -3.75 22.54 -9.93
CA ALA A 281 -2.31 22.77 -9.95
C ALA A 281 -1.58 22.13 -8.77
N ILE A 282 -2.30 21.72 -7.72
CA ILE A 282 -1.66 21.20 -6.50
C ILE A 282 -0.92 19.88 -6.72
N GLY A 283 -1.47 18.98 -7.52
CA GLY A 283 -0.85 17.68 -7.83
C GLY A 283 0.54 17.83 -8.45
N PRO A 284 0.70 18.54 -9.59
CA PRO A 284 2.01 18.81 -10.19
C PRO A 284 2.99 19.55 -9.27
N ARG A 285 2.50 20.49 -8.45
CA ARG A 285 3.33 21.24 -7.49
C ARG A 285 3.82 20.33 -6.36
N LEU A 286 2.95 19.46 -5.85
CA LEU A 286 3.32 18.47 -4.86
C LEU A 286 4.37 17.50 -5.40
N GLU A 287 4.20 16.99 -6.62
CA GLU A 287 5.17 16.11 -7.25
C GLU A 287 6.55 16.77 -7.40
N ALA A 288 6.58 18.07 -7.75
CA ALA A 288 7.82 18.83 -7.80
C ALA A 288 8.47 18.98 -6.41
N ALA A 289 7.66 19.22 -5.37
CA ALA A 289 8.13 19.34 -3.99
C ALA A 289 8.67 18.00 -3.46
N ILE A 290 7.99 16.89 -3.73
CA ILE A 290 8.45 15.54 -3.38
C ILE A 290 9.80 15.25 -4.04
N LYS A 291 9.95 15.48 -5.35
CA LYS A 291 11.21 15.27 -6.07
C LYS A 291 12.34 16.16 -5.54
N ALA A 292 12.03 17.39 -5.13
CA ALA A 292 13.02 18.27 -4.50
C ALA A 292 13.43 17.70 -3.13
N ALA A 293 12.48 17.23 -2.31
CA ALA A 293 12.74 16.63 -1.01
C ALA A 293 13.56 15.33 -1.12
N GLU A 294 13.23 14.45 -2.08
CA GLU A 294 14.00 13.22 -2.37
C GLU A 294 15.46 13.53 -2.77
N ARG A 295 15.66 14.58 -3.58
CA ARG A 295 16.98 14.96 -4.07
C ARG A 295 17.84 15.56 -2.98
N THR A 296 17.28 16.36 -2.09
CA THR A 296 18.03 17.05 -1.03
C THR A 296 18.21 16.20 0.22
N GLY A 297 17.24 15.31 0.52
CA GLY A 297 17.25 14.55 1.77
C GLY A 297 17.04 15.43 3.01
N LEU A 298 17.04 14.81 4.19
CA LEU A 298 17.02 15.53 5.47
C LEU A 298 18.42 16.05 5.83
N PRO A 299 18.51 17.22 6.44
CA PRO A 299 17.43 18.06 6.97
C PRO A 299 16.78 19.03 5.98
N GLU A 300 17.29 19.20 4.74
CA GLU A 300 16.84 20.20 3.78
C GLU A 300 15.47 19.90 3.18
N ALA A 301 15.06 18.62 3.10
CA ALA A 301 13.74 18.20 2.62
C ALA A 301 12.57 18.91 3.32
N ARG A 302 12.79 19.40 4.56
CA ARG A 302 11.78 20.17 5.30
C ARG A 302 11.32 21.44 4.58
N ILE A 303 12.17 22.02 3.74
CA ILE A 303 11.89 23.31 3.07
C ILE A 303 10.81 23.14 2.00
N PRO A 304 10.99 22.30 0.96
CA PRO A 304 9.94 22.07 -0.04
C PRO A 304 8.68 21.44 0.57
N LEU A 305 8.81 20.61 1.60
CA LEU A 305 7.66 20.00 2.28
C LEU A 305 6.87 21.04 3.08
N GLY A 306 7.53 21.96 3.77
CA GLY A 306 6.85 23.06 4.48
C GLY A 306 6.08 23.98 3.54
N GLU A 307 6.71 24.37 2.42
CA GLU A 307 6.09 25.22 1.39
C GLU A 307 4.82 24.56 0.82
N ILE A 308 4.93 23.30 0.38
CA ILE A 308 3.78 22.63 -0.25
C ILE A 308 2.64 22.38 0.75
N VAL A 309 2.92 22.09 2.01
CA VAL A 309 1.89 21.88 3.04
C VAL A 309 1.14 23.19 3.34
N ILE A 310 1.81 24.34 3.34
CA ILE A 310 1.14 25.66 3.45
C ILE A 310 0.20 25.86 2.28
N ASP A 311 0.65 25.63 1.05
CA ASP A 311 -0.16 25.79 -0.16
C ASP A 311 -1.36 24.82 -0.16
N MET A 312 -1.17 23.57 0.25
CA MET A 312 -2.24 22.60 0.39
C MET A 312 -3.26 22.99 1.46
N ALA A 313 -2.79 23.47 2.61
CA ALA A 313 -3.68 23.91 3.71
C ALA A 313 -4.55 25.10 3.28
N LEU A 314 -3.99 26.05 2.55
CA LEU A 314 -4.69 27.25 2.06
C LEU A 314 -5.46 27.06 0.76
N SER A 315 -5.26 25.95 0.05
CA SER A 315 -6.03 25.63 -1.14
C SER A 315 -7.51 25.44 -0.82
N PRO A 316 -8.43 25.83 -1.72
CA PRO A 316 -9.84 25.45 -1.59
C PRO A 316 -9.98 23.93 -1.63
N LYS A 317 -11.01 23.38 -0.98
CA LYS A 317 -11.20 21.95 -0.79
C LYS A 317 -12.38 21.43 -1.62
N SER A 318 -12.20 20.31 -2.31
CA SER A 318 -13.28 19.59 -2.98
C SER A 318 -12.94 18.10 -3.10
N ASN A 319 -13.76 17.25 -2.52
CA ASN A 319 -13.69 15.80 -2.71
C ASN A 319 -14.69 15.30 -3.77
N SER A 320 -15.12 16.14 -4.70
CA SER A 320 -16.12 15.77 -5.72
C SER A 320 -15.64 14.63 -6.63
N SER A 321 -14.34 14.57 -6.94
CA SER A 321 -13.75 13.51 -7.77
C SER A 321 -13.65 12.16 -7.04
N GLU A 322 -13.25 12.17 -5.77
CA GLU A 322 -13.22 10.98 -4.91
C GLU A 322 -14.61 10.38 -4.76
N CYS A 323 -15.60 11.19 -4.31
CA CYS A 323 -16.98 10.74 -4.19
C CYS A 323 -17.55 10.17 -5.49
N ALA A 324 -17.16 10.73 -6.65
CA ALA A 324 -17.62 10.26 -7.96
C ALA A 324 -17.08 8.87 -8.30
N ILE A 325 -15.79 8.64 -8.13
CA ILE A 325 -15.20 7.32 -8.41
C ILE A 325 -15.65 6.27 -7.41
N ASP A 326 -15.80 6.63 -6.14
CA ASP A 326 -16.29 5.72 -5.10
C ASP A 326 -17.72 5.28 -5.36
N ALA A 327 -18.60 6.20 -5.78
CA ALA A 327 -19.97 5.87 -6.17
C ALA A 327 -20.00 4.89 -7.36
N ALA A 328 -19.13 5.09 -8.36
CA ALA A 328 -19.03 4.20 -9.51
C ALA A 328 -18.49 2.81 -9.11
N ILE A 329 -17.45 2.76 -8.26
CA ILE A 329 -16.88 1.51 -7.74
C ILE A 329 -17.95 0.75 -6.92
N ASN A 330 -18.72 1.46 -6.10
CA ASN A 330 -19.76 0.84 -5.29
C ASN A 330 -20.87 0.21 -6.16
N ASP A 331 -21.32 0.88 -7.22
CA ASP A 331 -22.26 0.30 -8.18
C ASP A 331 -21.71 -1.01 -8.79
N VAL A 332 -20.47 -1.02 -9.22
CA VAL A 332 -19.83 -2.22 -9.77
C VAL A 332 -19.77 -3.35 -8.74
N LYS A 333 -19.40 -3.04 -7.49
CA LYS A 333 -19.37 -4.02 -6.39
C LYS A 333 -20.74 -4.60 -6.05
N MET A 334 -21.81 -3.81 -6.23
CA MET A 334 -23.19 -4.25 -6.05
C MET A 334 -23.75 -5.05 -7.24
N GLY A 335 -22.95 -5.28 -8.28
CA GLY A 335 -23.37 -6.01 -9.47
C GLY A 335 -24.06 -5.15 -10.53
N ASN A 336 -24.14 -3.84 -10.34
CA ASN A 336 -24.69 -2.89 -11.32
C ASN A 336 -23.64 -2.63 -12.43
N ILE A 337 -23.34 -3.63 -13.25
CA ILE A 337 -22.30 -3.55 -14.27
C ILE A 337 -22.88 -3.13 -15.62
N GLY A 338 -23.97 -3.75 -16.05
CA GLY A 338 -24.57 -3.57 -17.36
C GLY A 338 -23.69 -4.03 -18.53
N LYS A 339 -24.27 -4.10 -19.73
CA LYS A 339 -23.53 -4.45 -20.95
C LYS A 339 -23.07 -3.19 -21.66
N VAL A 340 -21.82 -3.20 -22.15
CA VAL A 340 -21.30 -2.09 -22.97
C VAL A 340 -22.20 -1.89 -24.20
N PRO A 341 -22.69 -0.66 -24.47
CA PRO A 341 -23.54 -0.38 -25.64
C PRO A 341 -22.83 -0.78 -26.95
N LYS A 342 -23.54 -1.48 -27.83
CA LYS A 342 -22.97 -2.07 -29.07
C LYS A 342 -22.22 -1.05 -29.95
N HIS A 343 -22.73 0.19 -30.01
CA HIS A 343 -22.14 1.24 -30.86
C HIS A 343 -20.82 1.82 -30.35
N ILE A 344 -20.42 1.54 -29.08
CA ILE A 344 -19.12 1.94 -28.53
C ILE A 344 -18.18 0.76 -28.28
N THR A 345 -18.55 -0.45 -28.73
CA THR A 345 -17.65 -1.61 -28.67
C THR A 345 -16.51 -1.48 -29.68
N THR A 346 -15.42 -2.21 -29.47
CA THR A 346 -14.29 -2.26 -30.39
C THR A 346 -14.77 -2.65 -31.81
N ASN A 347 -14.32 -1.88 -32.82
CA ASN A 347 -14.68 -2.08 -34.25
C ASN A 347 -16.15 -1.78 -34.62
N SER A 348 -16.92 -1.12 -33.77
CA SER A 348 -18.27 -0.68 -34.16
C SER A 348 -18.26 0.37 -35.26
N LYS A 349 -19.03 0.13 -36.33
CA LYS A 349 -19.23 1.10 -37.42
C LYS A 349 -20.23 2.21 -37.05
N ASP A 350 -21.00 2.03 -36.01
CA ASP A 350 -22.07 2.94 -35.57
C ASP A 350 -21.59 4.00 -34.60
N TYR A 351 -20.30 3.94 -34.21
CA TYR A 351 -19.71 4.92 -33.30
C TYR A 351 -19.60 6.31 -33.94
N LYS A 352 -20.22 7.27 -33.32
CA LYS A 352 -20.11 8.69 -33.74
C LYS A 352 -18.89 9.32 -33.09
N TYR A 353 -17.83 9.55 -33.88
CA TYR A 353 -16.58 10.14 -33.39
C TYR A 353 -16.75 11.63 -33.08
N PRO A 354 -16.64 12.09 -31.80
CA PRO A 354 -16.97 13.46 -31.42
C PRO A 354 -16.22 14.53 -32.17
N HIS A 355 -14.95 14.30 -32.54
CA HIS A 355 -14.14 15.29 -33.26
C HIS A 355 -14.63 15.61 -34.67
N ASN A 356 -15.50 14.80 -35.26
CA ASN A 356 -16.15 15.08 -36.56
C ASN A 356 -17.35 16.03 -36.41
N TYR A 357 -17.68 16.47 -35.17
CA TYR A 357 -18.82 17.30 -34.91
C TYR A 357 -18.41 18.64 -34.30
N LYS A 358 -19.21 19.70 -34.55
CA LYS A 358 -18.96 21.06 -34.03
C LYS A 358 -18.80 21.06 -32.51
N GLY A 359 -17.69 21.62 -32.02
CA GLY A 359 -17.37 21.67 -30.61
C GLY A 359 -16.90 20.32 -30.01
N SER A 360 -16.50 19.35 -30.84
CA SER A 360 -16.06 18.01 -30.42
C SER A 360 -17.08 17.34 -29.48
N PHE A 361 -18.35 17.50 -29.75
CA PHE A 361 -19.45 16.96 -28.96
C PHE A 361 -20.54 16.36 -29.88
N VAL A 362 -20.96 15.15 -29.54
CA VAL A 362 -22.05 14.44 -30.22
C VAL A 362 -22.95 13.75 -29.20
N LYS A 363 -24.25 13.81 -29.45
CA LYS A 363 -25.24 13.15 -28.61
C LYS A 363 -25.25 11.66 -28.92
N GLN A 364 -24.74 10.84 -28.03
CA GLN A 364 -24.89 9.39 -28.04
C GLN A 364 -24.80 8.86 -26.61
N GLN A 365 -25.30 7.67 -26.37
CA GLN A 365 -25.29 7.04 -25.06
C GLN A 365 -23.95 6.33 -24.83
N TYR A 366 -23.33 6.53 -23.67
CA TYR A 366 -22.08 5.88 -23.30
C TYR A 366 -22.26 4.88 -22.14
N LEU A 367 -23.15 5.13 -21.22
CA LEU A 367 -23.46 4.18 -20.14
C LEU A 367 -24.26 2.99 -20.67
N PRO A 368 -24.13 1.82 -20.05
CA PRO A 368 -25.04 0.69 -20.26
C PRO A 368 -26.52 1.08 -20.14
N ASP A 369 -27.42 0.36 -20.81
CA ASP A 369 -28.84 0.66 -20.79
C ASP A 369 -29.41 0.58 -19.38
N GLU A 370 -28.95 -0.36 -18.56
CA GLU A 370 -29.33 -0.57 -17.18
C GLU A 370 -28.93 0.60 -16.26
N LEU A 371 -27.88 1.36 -16.67
CA LEU A 371 -27.36 2.51 -15.93
C LEU A 371 -27.72 3.85 -16.57
N LYS A 372 -28.62 3.85 -17.53
CA LYS A 372 -29.07 5.05 -18.23
C LYS A 372 -29.64 6.08 -17.26
N GLY A 373 -29.03 7.27 -17.22
CA GLY A 373 -29.41 8.33 -16.30
C GLY A 373 -28.70 8.31 -14.96
N ARG A 374 -27.78 7.38 -14.72
CA ARG A 374 -26.95 7.40 -13.52
C ARG A 374 -26.00 8.60 -13.56
N HIS A 375 -25.86 9.27 -12.41
CA HIS A 375 -24.96 10.41 -12.21
C HIS A 375 -24.02 10.07 -11.06
N TYR A 376 -22.73 10.02 -11.34
CA TYR A 376 -21.69 9.80 -10.31
C TYR A 376 -21.05 11.11 -9.88
N TYR A 377 -20.77 12.00 -10.85
CA TYR A 377 -20.07 13.24 -10.59
C TYR A 377 -21.04 14.37 -10.20
N ASN A 378 -20.87 14.89 -8.98
CA ASN A 378 -21.60 16.02 -8.44
C ASN A 378 -20.62 17.18 -8.16
N PRO A 379 -20.37 18.07 -9.14
CA PRO A 379 -19.40 19.14 -8.99
C PRO A 379 -19.78 20.11 -7.89
N LYS A 380 -18.80 20.51 -7.09
CA LYS A 380 -18.89 21.57 -6.09
C LYS A 380 -18.55 22.94 -6.73
N MET A 381 -18.78 24.02 -6.01
CA MET A 381 -18.46 25.37 -6.47
C MET A 381 -17.45 26.04 -5.54
N THR A 382 -16.47 25.28 -5.07
CA THR A 382 -15.51 25.74 -4.05
C THR A 382 -14.39 26.60 -4.62
N SER A 383 -14.21 26.59 -5.95
CA SER A 383 -13.24 27.44 -6.65
C SER A 383 -13.78 27.91 -8.01
N LYS A 384 -13.13 28.94 -8.59
CA LYS A 384 -13.47 29.40 -9.96
C LYS A 384 -13.30 28.29 -11.01
N TYR A 385 -12.28 27.45 -10.84
CA TYR A 385 -12.03 26.35 -11.76
C TYR A 385 -13.15 25.32 -11.71
N GLU A 386 -13.52 24.85 -10.52
CA GLU A 386 -14.57 23.85 -10.35
C GLU A 386 -15.96 24.41 -10.74
N ALA A 387 -16.23 25.68 -10.46
CA ALA A 387 -17.44 26.37 -10.94
C ALA A 387 -17.54 26.36 -12.48
N ASN A 388 -16.43 26.59 -13.18
CA ASN A 388 -16.39 26.51 -14.65
C ASN A 388 -16.62 25.07 -15.14
N LEU A 389 -16.04 24.07 -14.47
CA LEU A 389 -16.31 22.65 -14.77
C LEU A 389 -17.80 22.32 -14.58
N LYS A 390 -18.41 22.81 -13.49
CA LYS A 390 -19.83 22.62 -13.23
C LYS A 390 -20.69 23.23 -14.34
N MET A 391 -20.45 24.47 -14.73
CA MET A 391 -21.18 25.11 -15.82
C MET A 391 -21.09 24.32 -17.12
N ARG A 392 -19.90 23.80 -17.46
CA ARG A 392 -19.70 22.95 -18.65
C ARG A 392 -20.43 21.62 -18.50
N TYR A 393 -20.37 20.96 -17.36
CA TYR A 393 -21.05 19.72 -17.07
C TYR A 393 -22.58 19.85 -17.17
N ASP A 394 -23.15 20.88 -16.56
CA ASP A 394 -24.59 21.16 -16.60
C ASP A 394 -25.06 21.45 -18.03
N LYS A 395 -24.28 22.18 -18.83
CA LYS A 395 -24.57 22.43 -20.24
C LYS A 395 -24.60 21.15 -21.07
N ILE A 396 -23.66 20.25 -20.84
CA ILE A 396 -23.57 18.95 -21.51
C ILE A 396 -24.80 18.10 -21.12
N ASN A 397 -25.11 18.00 -19.83
CA ASN A 397 -26.23 17.20 -19.34
C ASN A 397 -27.57 17.71 -19.89
N LYS A 398 -27.84 19.01 -19.85
CA LYS A 398 -29.03 19.60 -20.46
C LYS A 398 -29.16 19.24 -21.94
N ALA A 399 -28.08 19.28 -22.69
CA ALA A 399 -28.07 18.90 -24.09
C ALA A 399 -28.39 17.41 -24.30
N MET A 400 -27.95 16.53 -23.36
CA MET A 400 -28.24 15.10 -23.38
C MET A 400 -29.68 14.78 -22.95
N GLU A 401 -30.21 15.46 -21.93
CA GLU A 401 -31.58 15.28 -21.43
C GLU A 401 -32.64 15.67 -22.46
N TRP A 402 -32.47 16.81 -23.14
CA TRP A 402 -33.37 17.23 -24.20
C TRP A 402 -33.44 16.18 -25.32
N PHE A 403 -32.33 15.56 -25.66
CA PHE A 403 -32.28 14.46 -26.65
C PHE A 403 -33.04 13.20 -26.19
N ARG A 404 -32.95 12.85 -24.92
CA ARG A 404 -33.66 11.72 -24.31
C ARG A 404 -35.20 11.94 -24.37
N SER A 405 -35.64 13.14 -24.05
CA SER A 405 -37.06 13.52 -24.10
C SER A 405 -37.60 13.51 -25.52
N PHE A 406 -36.78 13.94 -26.49
CA PHE A 406 -37.16 13.93 -27.92
C PHE A 406 -37.28 12.51 -28.48
N ILE A 407 -36.37 11.61 -28.14
CA ILE A 407 -36.44 10.19 -28.54
C ILE A 407 -37.67 9.53 -27.93
N ARG A 408 -37.95 9.73 -26.64
CA ARG A 408 -39.19 9.22 -26.02
C ARG A 408 -40.45 9.72 -26.73
N LEU A 409 -40.49 10.93 -27.17
CA LEU A 409 -41.63 11.50 -27.89
C LEU A 409 -41.80 10.80 -29.25
N ILE A 410 -40.70 10.54 -29.97
CA ILE A 410 -40.74 9.80 -31.25
C ILE A 410 -41.21 8.34 -31.04
N GLU A 411 -40.69 7.66 -30.03
CA GLU A 411 -41.12 6.29 -29.68
C GLU A 411 -42.61 6.23 -29.34
N ILE A 412 -43.13 7.21 -28.61
CA ILE A 412 -44.55 7.29 -28.27
C ILE A 412 -45.40 7.55 -29.53
N ILE A 413 -44.91 8.41 -30.45
CA ILE A 413 -45.63 8.70 -31.72
C ILE A 413 -45.60 7.46 -32.60
N GLN A 414 -44.49 6.76 -32.76
CA GLN A 414 -44.41 5.52 -33.58
C GLN A 414 -45.30 4.40 -33.02
N VAL A 415 -45.38 4.23 -31.70
CA VAL A 415 -46.27 3.27 -31.07
C VAL A 415 -47.74 3.64 -31.29
N ARG A 416 -48.06 4.95 -31.30
CA ARG A 416 -49.42 5.45 -31.51
C ARG A 416 -49.86 5.27 -32.96
N ASP A 417 -48.96 5.47 -33.94
CA ASP A 417 -49.24 5.23 -35.35
C ASP A 417 -49.38 3.73 -35.66
N PHE A 418 -48.67 2.84 -34.95
CA PHE A 418 -48.84 1.39 -35.08
C PHE A 418 -50.21 0.88 -34.55
N TYR A 419 -50.74 1.50 -33.49
CA TYR A 419 -52.07 1.19 -32.97
C TYR A 419 -53.22 1.73 -33.85
N LEU A 420 -52.98 2.85 -34.55
CA LEU A 420 -53.98 3.38 -35.52
C LEU A 420 -54.06 2.55 -36.80
N PHE A 421 -52.99 1.84 -37.17
CA PHE A 421 -52.97 0.96 -38.36
C PHE A 421 -53.68 -0.40 -38.13
N TYR A 422 -53.95 -0.79 -36.87
CA TYR A 422 -54.68 -2.01 -36.50
C TYR A 422 -56.14 -1.77 -36.18
N LEU A 423 -56.63 -0.55 -36.25
CA LEU A 423 -58.03 -0.18 -35.95
C LEU A 423 -58.82 0.26 -37.19
N PHE A 424 -58.26 0.15 -38.37
CA PHE A 424 -58.90 0.25 -39.66
C PHE A 424 -58.52 -1.00 -40.47
#